data_088230f72d26013f6f49f1d3821db76e
#
_entry.id   088230f72d26013f6f49f1d3821db76e
#
_cell.length_a   1.000
_cell.length_b   1.000
_cell.length_c   1.000
_cell.angle_alpha   90.00
_cell.angle_beta   90.00
_cell.angle_gamma   90.00
#
_symmetry.space_group_name_H-M   'P 1'
#
loop_
_entity.id
_entity.type
_entity.pdbx_description
1 polymer ?
#
loop_
_entity_poly.entity_id
_entity_poly.type
_entity_poly.pdbx_seq_one_letter_code
_entity_poly.pdbx_strand_id
1 'polypeptide(L)'
;TLFAYTTLFRSKIYTNSEILPPQYISAQSVIERSIICNGAEVYGEVHNSIIGSGVIIGEGSVIKDSIIMKDARIGKNCVVDKAIIAENCVVGDNVTFGIGSDVPNKLKPAIYSFGLVAVGEKSVIPDGVQIGKNTAISGITVKEDYVQGALESGGVLIKAGDRS
;
A
#
# COMPACT_ATOMS: atom_id res chain seq x y z
N THR A 1 13.79 -17.65 -48.65
CA THR A 1 13.36 -18.08 -47.30
C THR A 1 13.49 -16.92 -46.27
N LEU A 2 12.96 -15.73 -46.62
CA LEU A 2 13.03 -14.54 -45.75
C LEU A 2 11.66 -14.10 -45.18
N PHE A 3 10.63 -14.95 -45.30
CA PHE A 3 9.26 -14.59 -44.94
C PHE A 3 8.82 -15.08 -43.55
N ALA A 4 9.65 -15.85 -42.84
CA ALA A 4 9.26 -16.44 -41.54
C ALA A 4 9.40 -15.49 -40.34
N TYR A 5 10.22 -14.46 -40.43
CA TYR A 5 10.52 -13.58 -39.29
C TYR A 5 9.59 -12.36 -39.14
N THR A 6 8.89 -11.98 -40.21
CA THR A 6 8.00 -10.81 -40.18
C THR A 6 6.61 -11.09 -39.60
N THR A 7 6.23 -12.36 -39.49
CA THR A 7 4.91 -12.74 -38.97
C THR A 7 4.89 -12.95 -37.43
N LEU A 8 6.03 -13.25 -36.84
CA LEU A 8 6.13 -13.49 -35.37
C LEU A 8 5.95 -12.23 -34.53
N PHE A 9 6.16 -11.05 -35.10
CA PHE A 9 6.05 -9.78 -34.38
C PHE A 9 4.85 -8.91 -34.78
N ARG A 10 3.87 -9.49 -35.50
CA ARG A 10 2.65 -8.78 -35.88
C ARG A 10 1.47 -8.96 -34.93
N SER A 11 1.64 -9.74 -33.85
CA SER A 11 0.63 -9.81 -32.82
C SER A 11 0.64 -8.51 -32.03
N LYS A 12 -0.40 -7.71 -32.15
CA LYS A 12 -0.61 -6.56 -31.28
C LYS A 12 -0.74 -7.08 -29.85
N ILE A 13 0.18 -6.72 -29.00
CA ILE A 13 0.06 -6.96 -27.56
C ILE A 13 -0.86 -5.88 -27.02
N TYR A 14 -2.07 -6.27 -26.66
CA TYR A 14 -3.01 -5.39 -25.97
C TYR A 14 -2.75 -5.51 -24.48
N THR A 15 -2.43 -4.40 -23.82
CA THR A 15 -2.40 -4.32 -22.36
C THR A 15 -3.67 -3.61 -21.90
N ASN A 16 -4.21 -4.02 -20.77
CA ASN A 16 -5.32 -3.32 -20.10
C ASN A 16 -4.81 -2.18 -19.19
N SER A 17 -3.55 -1.78 -19.37
CA SER A 17 -2.96 -0.70 -18.59
C SER A 17 -3.47 0.64 -19.08
N GLU A 18 -3.94 1.47 -18.17
CA GLU A 18 -4.25 2.87 -18.44
C GLU A 18 -2.98 3.62 -18.85
N ILE A 19 -3.11 4.52 -19.81
CA ILE A 19 -2.03 5.45 -20.17
C ILE A 19 -2.03 6.55 -19.11
N LEU A 20 -1.10 6.46 -18.18
CA LEU A 20 -0.90 7.45 -17.12
C LEU A 20 0.31 8.33 -17.43
N PRO A 21 0.34 9.59 -16.92
CA PRO A 21 1.52 10.43 -17.05
C PRO A 21 2.71 9.78 -16.34
N PRO A 22 3.94 10.25 -16.62
CA PRO A 22 5.11 9.87 -15.83
C PRO A 22 4.88 10.13 -14.34
N GLN A 23 5.59 9.41 -13.48
CA GLN A 23 5.57 9.65 -12.04
C GLN A 23 6.11 11.06 -11.71
N TYR A 24 5.52 11.68 -10.70
CA TYR A 24 6.01 12.92 -10.12
C TYR A 24 6.74 12.64 -8.80
N ILE A 25 7.94 13.17 -8.65
CA ILE A 25 8.73 13.08 -7.43
C ILE A 25 9.08 14.49 -6.98
N SER A 26 8.66 14.86 -5.78
CA SER A 26 8.95 16.17 -5.21
C SER A 26 10.45 16.34 -4.98
N ALA A 27 10.93 17.58 -5.04
CA ALA A 27 12.34 17.90 -4.82
C ALA A 27 12.85 17.56 -3.40
N GLN A 28 11.95 17.45 -2.43
CA GLN A 28 12.25 17.08 -1.04
C GLN A 28 12.14 15.58 -0.79
N SER A 29 11.65 14.81 -1.76
CA SER A 29 11.46 13.37 -1.61
C SER A 29 12.78 12.62 -1.67
N VAL A 30 12.85 11.49 -0.94
CA VAL A 30 13.99 10.57 -0.99
C VAL A 30 13.51 9.23 -1.52
N ILE A 31 14.12 8.74 -2.59
CA ILE A 31 13.78 7.44 -3.17
C ILE A 31 15.03 6.56 -3.18
N GLU A 32 14.97 5.44 -2.48
CA GLU A 32 16.06 4.47 -2.42
C GLU A 32 15.56 3.05 -2.70
N ARG A 33 16.25 2.33 -3.59
CA ARG A 33 16.00 0.92 -3.93
C ARG A 33 14.52 0.58 -4.15
N SER A 34 13.78 1.48 -4.82
CA SER A 34 12.33 1.40 -4.96
C SER A 34 11.89 1.48 -6.41
N ILE A 35 10.73 0.93 -6.68
CA ILE A 35 10.07 1.01 -8.00
C ILE A 35 8.89 1.95 -7.87
N ILE A 36 8.85 2.99 -8.69
CA ILE A 36 7.75 3.95 -8.75
C ILE A 36 7.10 3.85 -10.13
N CYS A 37 5.82 3.49 -10.16
CA CYS A 37 5.06 3.33 -11.41
C CYS A 37 4.53 4.67 -11.93
N ASN A 38 4.10 4.68 -13.20
CA ASN A 38 3.51 5.85 -13.85
C ASN A 38 2.28 6.37 -13.10
N GLY A 39 2.08 7.68 -13.14
CA GLY A 39 0.98 8.35 -12.47
C GLY A 39 1.13 8.47 -10.95
N ALA A 40 2.16 7.88 -10.35
CA ALA A 40 2.39 8.04 -8.93
C ALA A 40 2.93 9.43 -8.60
N GLU A 41 2.51 9.99 -7.47
CA GLU A 41 2.97 11.26 -6.92
C GLU A 41 3.61 11.02 -5.56
N VAL A 42 4.89 11.33 -5.41
CA VAL A 42 5.65 11.10 -4.18
C VAL A 42 6.13 12.41 -3.60
N TYR A 43 5.65 12.73 -2.41
CA TYR A 43 6.04 13.92 -1.63
C TYR A 43 6.81 13.57 -0.35
N GLY A 44 6.97 12.28 -0.05
CA GLY A 44 7.65 11.74 1.13
C GLY A 44 8.89 10.92 0.79
N GLU A 45 9.27 10.03 1.68
CA GLU A 45 10.41 9.12 1.54
C GLU A 45 9.94 7.69 1.21
N VAL A 46 10.65 7.03 0.30
CA VAL A 46 10.35 5.65 -0.12
C VAL A 46 11.64 4.83 -0.17
N HIS A 47 11.70 3.77 0.65
CA HIS A 47 12.84 2.90 0.78
C HIS A 47 12.44 1.44 0.55
N ASN A 48 13.17 0.73 -0.30
CA ASN A 48 13.03 -0.71 -0.55
C ASN A 48 11.57 -1.12 -0.79
N SER A 49 10.82 -0.34 -1.58
CA SER A 49 9.37 -0.46 -1.71
C SER A 49 8.91 -0.41 -3.17
N ILE A 50 7.70 -0.89 -3.40
CA ILE A 50 7.04 -0.84 -4.71
C ILE A 50 5.82 0.07 -4.59
N ILE A 51 5.79 1.12 -5.41
CA ILE A 51 4.69 2.08 -5.48
C ILE A 51 3.98 1.92 -6.82
N GLY A 52 2.74 1.47 -6.73
CA GLY A 52 1.87 1.20 -7.86
C GLY A 52 1.45 2.46 -8.63
N SER A 53 0.79 2.24 -9.76
CA SER A 53 0.32 3.32 -10.64
C SER A 53 -0.73 4.17 -9.94
N GLY A 54 -0.67 5.50 -10.11
CA GLY A 54 -1.64 6.43 -9.56
C GLY A 54 -1.61 6.61 -8.03
N VAL A 55 -0.63 6.02 -7.34
CA VAL A 55 -0.47 6.16 -5.88
C VAL A 55 -0.05 7.58 -5.53
N ILE A 56 -0.62 8.11 -4.44
CA ILE A 56 -0.19 9.39 -3.87
C ILE A 56 0.39 9.15 -2.48
N ILE A 57 1.61 9.64 -2.24
CA ILE A 57 2.27 9.61 -0.94
C ILE A 57 2.44 11.04 -0.44
N GLY A 58 1.80 11.37 0.67
CA GLY A 58 1.79 12.70 1.27
C GLY A 58 3.12 13.13 1.86
N GLU A 59 3.27 14.43 2.08
CA GLU A 59 4.45 15.07 2.65
C GLU A 59 4.81 14.51 4.03
N GLY A 60 6.09 14.32 4.30
CA GLY A 60 6.60 13.82 5.57
C GLY A 60 6.32 12.34 5.84
N SER A 61 5.68 11.65 4.90
CA SER A 61 5.44 10.21 5.03
C SER A 61 6.67 9.41 4.66
N VAL A 62 6.87 8.30 5.36
CA VAL A 62 8.02 7.39 5.17
C VAL A 62 7.50 5.98 4.90
N ILE A 63 7.83 5.45 3.73
CA ILE A 63 7.42 4.10 3.29
C ILE A 63 8.66 3.21 3.26
N LYS A 64 8.62 2.07 3.98
CA LYS A 64 9.74 1.11 4.04
C LYS A 64 9.26 -0.31 3.85
N ASP A 65 10.04 -1.11 3.12
CA ASP A 65 9.84 -2.56 2.94
C ASP A 65 8.39 -2.93 2.56
N SER A 66 7.73 -2.10 1.75
CA SER A 66 6.28 -2.13 1.55
C SER A 66 5.88 -2.18 0.09
N ILE A 67 4.67 -2.67 -0.15
CA ILE A 67 4.02 -2.66 -1.47
C ILE A 67 2.74 -1.84 -1.36
N ILE A 68 2.67 -0.73 -2.08
CA ILE A 68 1.48 0.11 -2.18
C ILE A 68 0.90 -0.09 -3.59
N MET A 69 -0.30 -0.65 -3.66
CA MET A 69 -0.92 -1.00 -4.94
C MET A 69 -1.63 0.19 -5.58
N LYS A 70 -2.13 -0.02 -6.80
CA LYS A 70 -2.71 0.99 -7.68
C LYS A 70 -3.73 1.90 -6.96
N ASP A 71 -3.68 3.20 -7.28
CA ASP A 71 -4.63 4.23 -6.86
C ASP A 71 -4.81 4.37 -5.33
N ALA A 72 -3.92 3.81 -4.52
CA ALA A 72 -3.93 4.01 -3.08
C ALA A 72 -3.43 5.43 -2.72
N ARG A 73 -3.99 6.00 -1.66
CA ARG A 73 -3.64 7.33 -1.16
C ARG A 73 -3.11 7.21 0.27
N ILE A 74 -1.90 7.65 0.50
CA ILE A 74 -1.27 7.73 1.82
C ILE A 74 -1.22 9.21 2.21
N GLY A 75 -1.79 9.53 3.35
CA GLY A 75 -1.82 10.88 3.91
C GLY A 75 -0.45 11.41 4.29
N LYS A 76 -0.42 12.52 5.01
CA LYS A 76 0.80 13.20 5.47
C LYS A 76 1.33 12.58 6.77
N ASN A 77 2.66 12.66 6.97
CA ASN A 77 3.34 12.24 8.19
C ASN A 77 3.04 10.78 8.59
N CYS A 78 2.77 9.92 7.63
CA CYS A 78 2.55 8.50 7.86
C CYS A 78 3.88 7.75 7.93
N VAL A 79 3.91 6.69 8.73
CA VAL A 79 5.02 5.73 8.74
C VAL A 79 4.46 4.37 8.32
N VAL A 80 4.91 3.86 7.20
CA VAL A 80 4.48 2.56 6.67
C VAL A 80 5.68 1.64 6.63
N ASP A 81 5.71 0.67 7.54
CA ASP A 81 6.77 -0.31 7.63
C ASP A 81 6.20 -1.73 7.45
N LYS A 82 6.76 -2.48 6.51
CA LYS A 82 6.38 -3.85 6.18
C LYS A 82 4.86 -4.02 5.96
N ALA A 83 4.32 -3.23 5.04
CA ALA A 83 2.90 -3.28 4.72
C ALA A 83 2.63 -3.64 3.26
N ILE A 84 1.54 -4.35 3.02
CA ILE A 84 0.91 -4.48 1.71
C ILE A 84 -0.42 -3.74 1.79
N ILE A 85 -0.52 -2.64 1.06
CA ILE A 85 -1.74 -1.83 0.97
C ILE A 85 -2.33 -2.05 -0.42
N ALA A 86 -3.50 -2.65 -0.47
CA ALA A 86 -4.18 -3.01 -1.71
C ALA A 86 -4.71 -1.79 -2.47
N GLU A 87 -5.33 -2.04 -3.61
CA GLU A 87 -5.79 -1.00 -4.54
C GLU A 87 -6.88 -0.12 -3.94
N ASN A 88 -6.89 1.15 -4.36
CA ASN A 88 -7.92 2.14 -4.00
C ASN A 88 -8.08 2.39 -2.49
N CYS A 89 -7.08 2.05 -1.68
CA CYS A 89 -7.10 2.33 -0.25
C CYS A 89 -6.87 3.81 0.04
N VAL A 90 -7.49 4.30 1.11
CA VAL A 90 -7.27 5.66 1.62
C VAL A 90 -6.77 5.56 3.06
N VAL A 91 -5.55 6.02 3.27
CA VAL A 91 -4.92 6.13 4.59
C VAL A 91 -4.86 7.61 4.95
N GLY A 92 -5.43 7.96 6.08
CA GLY A 92 -5.44 9.31 6.61
C GLY A 92 -4.06 9.82 7.04
N ASP A 93 -4.00 11.00 7.63
CA ASP A 93 -2.77 11.62 8.09
C ASP A 93 -2.28 11.02 9.42
N ASN A 94 -0.97 11.06 9.66
CA ASN A 94 -0.34 10.64 10.91
C ASN A 94 -0.61 9.17 11.30
N VAL A 95 -0.85 8.31 10.33
CA VAL A 95 -1.05 6.86 10.55
C VAL A 95 0.30 6.16 10.60
N THR A 96 0.44 5.22 11.55
CA THR A 96 1.66 4.44 11.70
C THR A 96 1.38 2.95 11.58
N PHE A 97 2.11 2.25 10.69
CA PHE A 97 2.03 0.81 10.50
C PHE A 97 3.30 0.11 11.00
N GLY A 98 3.15 -1.15 11.41
CA GLY A 98 4.27 -2.02 11.74
C GLY A 98 4.85 -1.78 13.13
N ILE A 99 4.11 -1.17 14.04
CA ILE A 99 4.56 -0.91 15.43
C ILE A 99 4.31 -2.10 16.36
N GLY A 100 4.94 -2.05 17.52
CA GLY A 100 4.72 -3.01 18.60
C GLY A 100 5.49 -4.33 18.45
N SER A 101 5.14 -5.31 19.27
CA SER A 101 5.79 -6.61 19.33
C SER A 101 5.34 -7.55 18.20
N ASP A 102 6.19 -8.50 17.84
CA ASP A 102 5.86 -9.53 16.85
C ASP A 102 5.01 -10.64 17.49
N VAL A 103 3.70 -10.43 17.47
CA VAL A 103 2.71 -11.37 18.02
C VAL A 103 2.01 -12.08 16.86
N PRO A 104 1.79 -13.39 16.91
CA PRO A 104 1.08 -14.11 15.86
C PRO A 104 -0.33 -13.56 15.61
N ASN A 105 -0.74 -13.51 14.33
CA ASN A 105 -2.07 -13.07 13.97
C ASN A 105 -3.16 -14.00 14.53
N LYS A 106 -4.22 -13.42 15.09
CA LYS A 106 -5.32 -14.15 15.75
C LYS A 106 -6.13 -15.04 14.80
N LEU A 107 -6.21 -14.69 13.51
CA LEU A 107 -7.02 -15.39 12.53
C LEU A 107 -6.21 -16.35 11.64
N LYS A 108 -5.10 -15.84 11.07
CA LYS A 108 -4.27 -16.59 10.10
C LYS A 108 -2.78 -16.37 10.37
N PRO A 109 -2.23 -16.97 11.42
CA PRO A 109 -0.83 -16.74 11.84
C PRO A 109 0.21 -17.19 10.79
N ALA A 110 -0.14 -18.15 9.94
CA ALA A 110 0.75 -18.60 8.86
C ALA A 110 0.81 -17.63 7.66
N ILE A 111 -0.16 -16.73 7.52
CA ILE A 111 -0.25 -15.77 6.42
C ILE A 111 0.26 -14.39 6.87
N TYR A 112 -0.29 -13.89 7.96
CA TYR A 112 0.08 -12.58 8.52
C TYR A 112 1.17 -12.78 9.57
N SER A 113 2.43 -12.82 9.11
CA SER A 113 3.61 -13.12 9.93
C SER A 113 4.78 -12.19 9.53
N PHE A 114 5.92 -12.31 10.20
CA PHE A 114 7.15 -11.54 9.93
C PHE A 114 6.99 -10.01 10.04
N GLY A 115 6.03 -9.56 10.82
CA GLY A 115 5.73 -8.13 11.00
C GLY A 115 4.84 -7.53 9.93
N LEU A 116 4.32 -8.33 8.98
CA LEU A 116 3.54 -7.87 7.86
C LEU A 116 2.18 -7.29 8.28
N VAL A 117 1.86 -6.11 7.77
CA VAL A 117 0.52 -5.52 7.82
C VAL A 117 -0.14 -5.66 6.46
N ALA A 118 -1.33 -6.22 6.41
CA ALA A 118 -2.10 -6.35 5.17
C ALA A 118 -3.39 -5.50 5.23
N VAL A 119 -3.57 -4.64 4.23
CA VAL A 119 -4.76 -3.79 4.08
C VAL A 119 -5.47 -4.20 2.80
N GLY A 120 -6.72 -4.63 2.92
CA GLY A 120 -7.56 -5.06 1.81
C GLY A 120 -7.96 -3.90 0.90
N GLU A 121 -8.40 -4.23 -0.30
CA GLU A 121 -8.82 -3.29 -1.35
C GLU A 121 -9.92 -2.33 -0.85
N LYS A 122 -9.87 -1.08 -1.34
CA LYS A 122 -10.86 -0.03 -1.01
C LYS A 122 -11.01 0.28 0.48
N SER A 123 -10.07 -0.16 1.31
CA SER A 123 -10.10 0.14 2.74
C SER A 123 -9.84 1.62 3.01
N VAL A 124 -10.52 2.13 4.03
CA VAL A 124 -10.31 3.50 4.52
C VAL A 124 -9.83 3.42 5.97
N ILE A 125 -8.68 4.02 6.26
CA ILE A 125 -8.09 4.09 7.58
C ILE A 125 -8.07 5.56 8.02
N PRO A 126 -8.68 5.92 9.16
CA PRO A 126 -8.76 7.31 9.62
C PRO A 126 -7.42 7.83 10.15
N ASP A 127 -7.34 9.15 10.31
CA ASP A 127 -6.15 9.84 10.79
C ASP A 127 -5.72 9.40 12.19
N GLY A 128 -4.40 9.36 12.40
CA GLY A 128 -3.77 9.18 13.70
C GLY A 128 -3.84 7.76 14.24
N VAL A 129 -4.27 6.80 13.46
CA VAL A 129 -4.38 5.39 13.87
C VAL A 129 -3.00 4.74 13.91
N GLN A 130 -2.76 3.93 14.95
CA GLN A 130 -1.57 3.11 15.11
C GLN A 130 -1.89 1.64 14.81
N ILE A 131 -1.15 1.02 13.90
CA ILE A 131 -1.41 -0.34 13.45
C ILE A 131 -0.20 -1.22 13.79
N GLY A 132 -0.46 -2.25 14.56
CA GLY A 132 0.55 -3.21 15.01
C GLY A 132 0.99 -4.18 13.93
N LYS A 133 2.03 -4.95 14.22
CA LYS A 133 2.57 -6.01 13.35
C LYS A 133 1.63 -7.19 13.18
N ASN A 134 1.76 -7.92 12.08
CA ASN A 134 0.99 -9.14 11.78
C ASN A 134 -0.52 -8.89 11.82
N THR A 135 -0.98 -7.74 11.32
CA THR A 135 -2.39 -7.36 11.33
C THR A 135 -3.02 -7.46 9.95
N ALA A 136 -4.34 -7.64 9.92
CA ALA A 136 -5.13 -7.60 8.70
C ALA A 136 -6.30 -6.64 8.87
N ILE A 137 -6.47 -5.72 7.92
CA ILE A 137 -7.55 -4.73 7.90
C ILE A 137 -8.27 -4.84 6.56
N SER A 138 -9.58 -4.78 6.56
CA SER A 138 -10.40 -4.69 5.35
C SER A 138 -11.68 -3.89 5.62
N GLY A 139 -12.10 -3.12 4.61
CA GLY A 139 -13.30 -2.30 4.65
C GLY A 139 -13.08 -0.89 5.19
N ILE A 140 -14.15 -0.09 5.18
CA ILE A 140 -14.15 1.30 5.63
C ILE A 140 -14.20 1.33 7.15
N THR A 141 -13.09 1.74 7.76
CA THR A 141 -12.97 1.83 9.21
C THR A 141 -13.12 3.28 9.70
N VAL A 142 -13.56 3.43 10.94
CA VAL A 142 -13.68 4.72 11.63
C VAL A 142 -12.90 4.69 12.93
N LYS A 143 -12.65 5.85 13.57
CA LYS A 143 -11.82 5.92 14.78
C LYS A 143 -12.31 5.04 15.92
N GLU A 144 -13.60 4.87 16.03
CA GLU A 144 -14.29 4.05 17.04
C GLU A 144 -14.01 2.55 16.89
N ASP A 145 -13.57 2.11 15.70
CA ASP A 145 -13.17 0.72 15.45
C ASP A 145 -11.82 0.37 16.09
N TYR A 146 -11.04 1.40 16.44
CA TYR A 146 -9.69 1.24 17.00
C TYR A 146 -9.70 1.52 18.50
N VAL A 147 -9.40 0.52 19.29
CA VAL A 147 -9.31 0.68 20.76
C VAL A 147 -8.17 1.66 21.08
N GLN A 148 -8.51 2.77 21.71
CA GLN A 148 -7.56 3.86 22.01
C GLN A 148 -6.79 4.38 20.78
N GLY A 149 -7.41 4.35 19.59
CA GLY A 149 -6.77 4.77 18.34
C GLY A 149 -5.74 3.79 17.78
N ALA A 150 -5.74 2.54 18.24
CA ALA A 150 -4.78 1.54 17.78
C ALA A 150 -5.43 0.19 17.43
N LEU A 151 -4.81 -0.53 16.50
CA LEU A 151 -5.00 -1.96 16.29
C LEU A 151 -3.75 -2.68 16.78
N GLU A 152 -3.88 -3.46 17.83
CA GLU A 152 -2.76 -4.18 18.43
C GLU A 152 -2.15 -5.21 17.46
N SER A 153 -0.87 -5.56 17.69
CA SER A 153 -0.19 -6.61 16.95
C SER A 153 -0.98 -7.92 16.96
N GLY A 154 -1.02 -8.61 15.82
CA GLY A 154 -1.80 -9.83 15.63
C GLY A 154 -3.30 -9.60 15.49
N GLY A 155 -3.75 -8.34 15.53
CA GLY A 155 -5.15 -7.96 15.41
C GLY A 155 -5.73 -8.18 14.00
N VAL A 156 -7.05 -8.27 13.93
CA VAL A 156 -7.81 -8.37 12.67
C VAL A 156 -9.00 -7.43 12.77
N LEU A 157 -9.16 -6.58 11.77
CA LEU A 157 -10.29 -5.66 11.65
C LEU A 157 -10.90 -5.79 10.24
N ILE A 158 -11.98 -6.56 10.14
CA ILE A 158 -12.70 -6.78 8.89
C ILE A 158 -14.11 -6.25 9.06
N LYS A 159 -14.48 -5.24 8.28
CA LYS A 159 -15.82 -4.67 8.25
C LYS A 159 -16.72 -5.46 7.28
N ALA A 160 -17.95 -5.76 7.73
CA ALA A 160 -18.95 -6.39 6.87
C ALA A 160 -19.36 -5.42 5.74
N GLY A 161 -19.25 -5.86 4.51
CA GLY A 161 -19.54 -5.08 3.30
C GLY A 161 -18.54 -5.33 2.16
N ASP A 162 -17.39 -5.89 2.46
CA ASP A 162 -16.34 -6.22 1.51
C ASP A 162 -16.38 -7.71 1.11
N ARG A 163 -17.58 -8.19 0.79
CA ARG A 163 -17.78 -9.48 0.13
C ARG A 163 -18.39 -9.22 -1.23
N SER A 164 -17.58 -8.77 -2.17
CA SER A 164 -17.93 -8.81 -3.59
C SER A 164 -16.78 -9.40 -4.38
#